data_b9908d7771ef53f0875aab9e7816d705
#
_entry.id   b9908d7771ef53f0875aab9e7816d705
#
_cell.length_a   1.000
_cell.length_b   1.000
_cell.length_c   1.000
_cell.angle_alpha   90.00
_cell.angle_beta   90.00
_cell.angle_gamma   90.00
#
_symmetry.space_group_name_H-M   'P 1'
#
loop_
_entity.id
_entity.type
_entity.pdbx_description
1 polymer ?
#
loop_
_entity_poly.entity_id
_entity_poly.type
_entity_poly.pdbx_seq_one_letter_code
_entity_poly.pdbx_strand_id
1 'polypeptide(L)'
;MTLSFTAHWHDELPGFYTALKPTPLQNARLIWHNDALADSLGIPSTLFQPEKGAGVWGGETLLPGMKPLAQVYSGHQFGVWAGQLGDGRGILLGEQVLPNGETLDWHLKGAGLTPYSRMGDGRAVLRSTIRESLASEAMHALGIPTSRALSIVTSDTPVARETIEQGAMLIRVAESHLRFGHFEHFYYRREPDKVRQLADYALRRHWPHLQNEPDRYVLWFRDIVARTASMIARWQAAGFAHGVMNTDNMSLLGLTFDYGPYGFLDDYQPGYICNHSDYQGRYRFDNQPAVGLWNLQRLAQSLSPFIDVDALNDALDTYQEVLLREYGVLMRNKLGLMRQEKGDNALLNGLFAIMAREGSDYTRTFRMLSQTAQQSAASPLRDEFIDRQAFDDWFATYRARLQQEQIDDDTRQVRMKAVNPAMVLRNWLAQRAIEQAEQGDYAELHRLHIALRMPFADREDDYVSRPPDWGKRLEVSCSS
;
A
#
# COMPACT_ATOMS: atom_id res chain seq x y z
N MET A 1 -10.66 22.39 17.60
CA MET A 1 -10.20 23.03 16.36
C MET A 1 -11.28 22.89 15.31
N THR A 2 -11.46 23.88 14.45
CA THR A 2 -12.40 23.77 13.33
C THR A 2 -11.66 23.09 12.18
N LEU A 3 -12.23 22.03 11.58
CA LEU A 3 -11.69 21.44 10.36
C LEU A 3 -11.63 22.47 9.26
N SER A 4 -10.49 22.63 8.63
CA SER A 4 -10.27 23.56 7.54
C SER A 4 -9.84 22.81 6.29
N PHE A 5 -10.45 23.12 5.17
CA PHE A 5 -10.11 22.56 3.87
C PHE A 5 -9.69 23.63 2.90
N THR A 6 -8.77 23.28 2.04
CA THR A 6 -8.38 24.02 0.83
C THR A 6 -8.66 23.16 -0.39
N ALA A 7 -8.52 23.73 -1.55
CA ALA A 7 -8.80 23.05 -2.82
C ALA A 7 -7.74 23.43 -3.85
N HIS A 8 -6.47 23.23 -3.51
CA HIS A 8 -5.34 23.60 -4.38
C HIS A 8 -5.40 22.93 -5.74
N TRP A 9 -5.76 21.62 -5.76
CA TRP A 9 -5.95 20.93 -7.03
C TRP A 9 -6.98 21.63 -7.91
N HIS A 10 -8.14 21.97 -7.34
CA HIS A 10 -9.20 22.66 -8.04
C HIS A 10 -8.77 24.06 -8.53
N ASP A 11 -8.10 24.81 -7.67
CA ASP A 11 -7.83 26.23 -7.92
C ASP A 11 -6.59 26.45 -8.79
N GLU A 12 -5.60 25.56 -8.72
CA GLU A 12 -4.31 25.71 -9.41
C GLU A 12 -4.20 24.87 -10.69
N LEU A 13 -5.03 23.84 -10.88
CA LEU A 13 -4.95 22.90 -11.98
C LEU A 13 -6.23 22.81 -12.83
N PRO A 14 -6.75 23.95 -13.34
CA PRO A 14 -7.89 23.91 -14.26
C PRO A 14 -7.53 23.12 -15.53
N GLY A 15 -8.42 22.20 -15.93
CA GLY A 15 -8.20 21.30 -17.07
C GLY A 15 -7.49 19.97 -16.72
N PHE A 16 -7.22 19.72 -15.44
CA PHE A 16 -6.68 18.45 -14.95
C PHE A 16 -7.71 17.58 -14.23
N TYR A 17 -8.96 18.00 -14.22
CA TYR A 17 -10.06 17.35 -13.49
C TYR A 17 -11.42 17.74 -14.09
N THR A 18 -12.44 17.06 -13.62
CA THR A 18 -13.85 17.49 -13.77
C THR A 18 -14.44 17.74 -12.38
N ALA A 19 -14.96 18.94 -12.16
CA ALA A 19 -15.67 19.28 -10.92
C ALA A 19 -17.04 18.60 -10.89
N LEU A 20 -17.33 17.82 -9.85
CA LEU A 20 -18.61 17.19 -9.63
C LEU A 20 -18.76 16.76 -8.19
N LYS A 21 -20.01 16.63 -7.73
CA LYS A 21 -20.30 16.13 -6.38
C LYS A 21 -20.46 14.61 -6.37
N PRO A 22 -20.19 13.96 -5.23
CA PRO A 22 -20.55 12.56 -5.05
C PRO A 22 -22.04 12.31 -5.23
N THR A 23 -22.37 11.12 -5.70
CA THR A 23 -23.75 10.64 -5.76
C THR A 23 -24.05 9.84 -4.49
N PRO A 24 -25.02 10.24 -3.66
CA PRO A 24 -25.33 9.55 -2.40
C PRO A 24 -25.69 8.08 -2.59
N LEU A 25 -25.49 7.31 -1.54
CA LEU A 25 -25.95 5.93 -1.41
C LEU A 25 -27.31 5.88 -0.71
N GLN A 26 -28.10 4.85 -1.00
CA GLN A 26 -29.42 4.65 -0.35
C GLN A 26 -29.23 4.11 1.07
N ASN A 27 -29.86 4.74 2.05
CA ASN A 27 -29.80 4.33 3.45
C ASN A 27 -28.33 4.12 3.93
N ALA A 28 -27.49 5.09 3.65
CA ALA A 28 -26.08 5.05 4.01
C ALA A 28 -25.89 4.96 5.54
N ARG A 29 -24.96 4.11 5.98
CA ARG A 29 -24.66 3.88 7.39
C ARG A 29 -23.15 3.83 7.59
N LEU A 30 -22.64 4.63 8.54
CA LEU A 30 -21.24 4.54 8.98
C LEU A 30 -21.07 3.26 9.82
N ILE A 31 -20.19 2.35 9.38
CA ILE A 31 -19.96 1.07 10.06
C ILE A 31 -18.59 0.98 10.73
N TRP A 32 -17.65 1.80 10.30
CA TRP A 32 -16.32 1.85 10.88
C TRP A 32 -15.69 3.22 10.63
N HIS A 33 -14.91 3.67 11.58
CA HIS A 33 -14.00 4.80 11.41
C HIS A 33 -12.70 4.56 12.17
N ASN A 34 -11.65 5.25 11.75
CA ASN A 34 -10.33 5.14 12.34
C ASN A 34 -10.15 6.20 13.43
N ASP A 35 -10.43 5.82 14.69
CA ASP A 35 -10.33 6.72 15.85
C ASP A 35 -8.95 7.38 15.94
N ALA A 36 -7.88 6.56 15.87
CA ALA A 36 -6.52 7.06 16.03
C ALA A 36 -6.13 8.05 14.93
N LEU A 37 -6.55 7.80 13.69
CA LEU A 37 -6.35 8.73 12.57
C LEU A 37 -7.20 9.98 12.76
N ALA A 38 -8.47 9.84 13.14
CA ALA A 38 -9.37 10.96 13.38
C ALA A 38 -8.83 11.89 14.48
N ASP A 39 -8.34 11.33 15.58
CA ASP A 39 -7.71 12.08 16.66
C ASP A 39 -6.47 12.83 16.17
N SER A 40 -5.60 12.17 15.43
CA SER A 40 -4.39 12.79 14.86
C SER A 40 -4.68 13.93 13.88
N LEU A 41 -5.81 13.85 13.19
CA LEU A 41 -6.30 14.86 12.24
C LEU A 41 -7.16 15.95 12.91
N GLY A 42 -7.41 15.85 14.22
CA GLY A 42 -8.25 16.78 14.94
C GLY A 42 -9.72 16.78 14.50
N ILE A 43 -10.21 15.63 14.03
CA ILE A 43 -11.59 15.48 13.58
C ILE A 43 -12.51 15.34 14.80
N PRO A 44 -13.53 16.21 14.96
CA PRO A 44 -14.44 16.13 16.10
C PRO A 44 -15.23 14.81 16.11
N SER A 45 -15.27 14.12 17.24
CA SER A 45 -16.04 12.88 17.44
C SER A 45 -17.53 13.02 17.10
N THR A 46 -18.07 14.23 17.19
CA THR A 46 -19.46 14.53 16.81
C THR A 46 -19.78 14.27 15.34
N LEU A 47 -18.76 14.25 14.47
CA LEU A 47 -18.93 13.92 13.04
C LEU A 47 -19.09 12.40 12.80
N PHE A 48 -18.80 11.57 13.79
CA PHE A 48 -18.96 10.11 13.68
C PHE A 48 -20.26 9.60 14.33
N GLN A 49 -21.08 10.50 14.88
CA GLN A 49 -22.38 10.13 15.43
C GLN A 49 -23.33 9.65 14.32
N PRO A 50 -24.16 8.62 14.58
CA PRO A 50 -25.02 7.99 13.54
C PRO A 50 -25.86 8.97 12.75
N GLU A 51 -26.36 10.03 13.40
CA GLU A 51 -27.26 11.03 12.80
C GLU A 51 -26.57 11.97 11.79
N LYS A 52 -25.24 12.11 11.90
CA LYS A 52 -24.43 13.02 11.04
C LYS A 52 -23.42 12.26 10.19
N GLY A 53 -22.94 11.12 10.67
CA GLY A 53 -21.80 10.44 10.12
C GLY A 53 -22.01 9.98 8.68
N ALA A 54 -23.14 9.34 8.40
CA ALA A 54 -23.40 8.81 7.06
C ALA A 54 -23.42 9.90 5.98
N GLY A 55 -23.97 11.08 6.27
CA GLY A 55 -24.01 12.20 5.32
C GLY A 55 -22.63 12.76 4.99
N VAL A 56 -21.79 12.98 6.01
CA VAL A 56 -20.41 13.49 5.83
C VAL A 56 -19.53 12.45 5.16
N TRP A 57 -19.50 11.24 5.71
CA TRP A 57 -18.58 10.18 5.26
C TRP A 57 -19.02 9.52 3.96
N GLY A 58 -20.30 9.66 3.57
CA GLY A 58 -20.85 9.26 2.28
C GLY A 58 -20.80 10.38 1.22
N GLY A 59 -20.22 11.54 1.52
CA GLY A 59 -20.05 12.64 0.58
C GLY A 59 -21.33 13.40 0.22
N GLU A 60 -22.45 13.17 0.91
CA GLU A 60 -23.69 13.92 0.73
C GLU A 60 -23.56 15.33 1.30
N THR A 61 -22.94 15.45 2.47
CA THR A 61 -22.68 16.71 3.17
C THR A 61 -21.22 17.10 2.99
N LEU A 62 -20.96 18.16 2.25
CA LEU A 62 -19.62 18.71 2.09
C LEU A 62 -19.27 19.63 3.27
N LEU A 63 -18.04 19.49 3.77
CA LEU A 63 -17.52 20.39 4.79
C LEU A 63 -17.05 21.71 4.15
N PRO A 64 -17.03 22.82 4.92
CA PRO A 64 -16.58 24.12 4.41
C PRO A 64 -15.15 24.06 3.81
N GLY A 65 -14.99 24.62 2.62
CA GLY A 65 -13.74 24.65 1.87
C GLY A 65 -13.54 23.47 0.91
N MET A 66 -14.36 22.42 1.00
CA MET A 66 -14.31 21.31 0.03
C MET A 66 -14.83 21.76 -1.34
N LYS A 67 -14.08 21.38 -2.39
CA LYS A 67 -14.45 21.54 -3.81
C LYS A 67 -14.25 20.22 -4.53
N PRO A 68 -15.23 19.31 -4.51
CA PRO A 68 -15.07 17.95 -5.00
C PRO A 68 -14.83 17.91 -6.50
N LEU A 69 -13.94 17.01 -6.90
CA LEU A 69 -13.53 16.81 -8.29
C LEU A 69 -13.09 15.37 -8.55
N ALA A 70 -13.21 14.94 -9.80
CA ALA A 70 -12.61 13.71 -10.30
C ALA A 70 -11.36 14.06 -11.12
N GLN A 71 -10.22 13.47 -10.77
CA GLN A 71 -8.95 13.68 -11.47
C GLN A 71 -8.93 12.91 -12.78
N VAL A 72 -8.28 13.47 -13.81
CA VAL A 72 -8.00 12.78 -15.08
C VAL A 72 -6.57 12.29 -15.08
N TYR A 73 -6.40 11.03 -15.42
CA TYR A 73 -5.10 10.41 -15.67
C TYR A 73 -5.25 9.31 -16.72
N SER A 74 -4.14 8.74 -17.12
CA SER A 74 -4.05 7.60 -18.02
C SER A 74 -3.14 6.55 -17.40
N GLY A 75 -2.74 5.55 -18.12
CA GLY A 75 -1.75 4.61 -17.63
C GLY A 75 -1.53 3.41 -18.52
N HIS A 76 -0.45 2.69 -18.18
CA HIS A 76 -0.19 1.35 -18.69
C HIS A 76 -0.71 0.33 -17.68
N GLN A 77 -1.62 -0.52 -18.13
CA GLN A 77 -2.18 -1.60 -17.34
C GLN A 77 -1.66 -2.93 -17.86
N PHE A 78 -1.11 -3.75 -16.99
CA PHE A 78 -0.43 -5.00 -17.39
C PHE A 78 0.62 -4.80 -18.50
N GLY A 79 1.29 -3.65 -18.49
CA GLY A 79 2.32 -3.30 -19.48
C GLY A 79 1.80 -2.75 -20.80
N VAL A 80 0.48 -2.61 -20.97
CA VAL A 80 -0.15 -2.11 -22.19
C VAL A 80 -0.76 -0.74 -21.96
N TRP A 81 -0.59 0.18 -22.89
CA TRP A 81 -1.22 1.49 -22.84
C TRP A 81 -2.75 1.37 -22.85
N ALA A 82 -3.41 1.79 -21.77
CA ALA A 82 -4.86 1.69 -21.62
C ALA A 82 -5.61 2.97 -22.06
N GLY A 83 -4.87 4.03 -22.39
CA GLY A 83 -5.47 5.32 -22.73
C GLY A 83 -6.02 6.07 -21.51
N GLN A 84 -7.09 6.85 -21.71
CA GLN A 84 -7.67 7.63 -20.62
C GLN A 84 -8.36 6.74 -19.60
N LEU A 85 -7.99 6.96 -18.36
CA LEU A 85 -8.55 6.39 -17.15
C LEU A 85 -9.16 7.52 -16.29
N GLY A 86 -8.67 7.71 -15.11
CA GLY A 86 -9.10 8.77 -14.19
C GLY A 86 -9.88 8.21 -13.00
N ASP A 87 -10.34 9.11 -12.15
CA ASP A 87 -11.16 8.77 -10.99
C ASP A 87 -12.55 8.27 -11.42
N GLY A 88 -12.61 7.05 -11.94
CA GLY A 88 -13.84 6.43 -12.47
C GLY A 88 -14.88 6.08 -11.40
N ARG A 89 -14.45 5.98 -10.14
CA ARG A 89 -15.31 5.72 -8.97
C ARG A 89 -14.84 6.47 -7.73
N GLY A 90 -14.04 7.51 -7.93
CA GLY A 90 -13.42 8.28 -6.84
C GLY A 90 -13.63 9.76 -7.04
N ILE A 91 -13.65 10.49 -5.94
CA ILE A 91 -13.73 11.96 -5.94
C ILE A 91 -12.82 12.50 -4.85
N LEU A 92 -11.90 13.38 -5.24
CA LEU A 92 -11.16 14.19 -4.29
C LEU A 92 -12.12 15.24 -3.72
N LEU A 93 -12.40 15.15 -2.42
CA LEU A 93 -13.33 16.06 -1.73
C LEU A 93 -12.70 17.42 -1.45
N GLY A 94 -11.43 17.42 -1.08
CA GLY A 94 -10.64 18.57 -0.70
C GLY A 94 -9.37 18.16 0.04
N GLU A 95 -8.61 19.14 0.45
CA GLU A 95 -7.35 18.97 1.16
C GLU A 95 -7.48 19.56 2.56
N GLN A 96 -7.42 18.70 3.60
CA GLN A 96 -7.45 19.14 4.99
C GLN A 96 -6.17 19.88 5.32
N VAL A 97 -6.28 21.05 5.92
CA VAL A 97 -5.13 21.81 6.43
C VAL A 97 -4.85 21.38 7.86
N LEU A 98 -3.65 20.91 8.11
CA LEU A 98 -3.17 20.55 9.44
C LEU A 98 -2.61 21.77 10.20
N PRO A 99 -2.49 21.70 11.55
CA PRO A 99 -1.96 22.82 12.35
C PRO A 99 -0.55 23.27 11.97
N ASN A 100 0.25 22.39 11.41
CA ASN A 100 1.61 22.70 10.90
C ASN A 100 1.62 23.31 9.48
N GLY A 101 0.45 23.51 8.87
CA GLY A 101 0.29 24.03 7.52
C GLY A 101 0.39 22.99 6.41
N GLU A 102 0.69 21.74 6.71
CA GLU A 102 0.62 20.66 5.74
C GLU A 102 -0.83 20.36 5.34
N THR A 103 -1.00 19.74 4.18
CA THR A 103 -2.32 19.37 3.69
C THR A 103 -2.39 17.88 3.39
N LEU A 104 -3.56 17.29 3.62
CA LEU A 104 -3.86 15.91 3.31
C LEU A 104 -5.10 15.82 2.43
N ASP A 105 -4.98 15.08 1.34
CA ASP A 105 -6.10 14.76 0.45
C ASP A 105 -7.13 13.88 1.14
N TRP A 106 -8.41 14.24 1.04
CA TRP A 106 -9.53 13.35 1.34
C TRP A 106 -10.17 12.90 0.05
N HIS A 107 -9.98 11.64 -0.29
CA HIS A 107 -10.47 11.02 -1.52
C HIS A 107 -11.54 9.98 -1.21
N LEU A 108 -12.74 10.18 -1.74
CA LEU A 108 -13.91 9.31 -1.53
C LEU A 108 -13.99 8.25 -2.62
N LYS A 109 -13.72 6.98 -2.27
CA LYS A 109 -13.89 5.83 -3.16
C LYS A 109 -15.34 5.35 -3.15
N GLY A 110 -15.88 5.02 -4.32
CA GLY A 110 -17.26 4.57 -4.48
C GLY A 110 -18.25 5.70 -4.68
N ALA A 111 -17.78 6.89 -5.03
CA ALA A 111 -18.51 8.16 -5.03
C ALA A 111 -19.59 8.29 -6.12
N GLY A 112 -19.79 7.30 -6.98
CA GLY A 112 -20.73 7.32 -8.08
C GLY A 112 -20.07 7.60 -9.43
N LEU A 113 -20.90 7.72 -10.46
CA LEU A 113 -20.44 7.95 -11.83
C LEU A 113 -19.68 9.27 -11.98
N THR A 114 -18.59 9.20 -12.71
CA THR A 114 -17.80 10.35 -13.15
C THR A 114 -17.61 10.26 -14.67
N PRO A 115 -17.13 11.31 -15.35
CA PRO A 115 -16.80 11.23 -16.76
C PRO A 115 -15.72 10.18 -17.10
N TYR A 116 -15.04 9.64 -16.09
CA TYR A 116 -13.95 8.66 -16.21
C TYR A 116 -14.38 7.24 -15.85
N SER A 117 -15.64 6.99 -15.54
CA SER A 117 -16.15 5.66 -15.15
C SER A 117 -16.13 4.64 -16.30
N ARG A 118 -15.98 5.09 -17.54
CA ARG A 118 -16.00 4.23 -18.74
C ARG A 118 -17.28 3.39 -18.79
N MET A 119 -17.13 2.05 -18.72
CA MET A 119 -18.26 1.11 -18.67
C MET A 119 -18.67 0.74 -17.22
N GLY A 120 -18.01 1.31 -16.22
CA GLY A 120 -18.28 1.06 -14.80
C GLY A 120 -19.46 1.88 -14.27
N ASP A 121 -19.95 1.48 -13.11
CA ASP A 121 -21.07 2.14 -12.39
C ASP A 121 -20.62 3.23 -11.41
N GLY A 122 -19.31 3.45 -11.26
CA GLY A 122 -18.75 4.41 -10.33
C GLY A 122 -18.86 4.01 -8.85
N ARG A 123 -19.27 2.79 -8.56
CA ARG A 123 -19.48 2.32 -7.19
C ARG A 123 -18.33 1.43 -6.70
N ALA A 124 -18.17 1.39 -5.39
CA ALA A 124 -17.44 0.37 -4.67
C ALA A 124 -18.43 -0.50 -3.89
N VAL A 125 -18.00 -1.69 -3.53
CA VAL A 125 -18.80 -2.64 -2.74
C VAL A 125 -18.19 -2.80 -1.34
N LEU A 126 -19.01 -3.28 -0.40
CA LEU A 126 -18.61 -3.45 1.01
C LEU A 126 -17.32 -4.27 1.13
N ARG A 127 -17.23 -5.38 0.43
CA ARG A 127 -16.06 -6.26 0.39
C ARG A 127 -14.78 -5.50 0.03
N SER A 128 -14.80 -4.72 -1.06
CA SER A 128 -13.61 -4.00 -1.51
C SER A 128 -13.21 -2.84 -0.59
N THR A 129 -14.18 -2.18 0.06
CA THR A 129 -13.88 -1.13 1.05
C THR A 129 -13.27 -1.70 2.33
N ILE A 130 -13.74 -2.86 2.78
CA ILE A 130 -13.16 -3.58 3.92
C ILE A 130 -11.73 -4.01 3.59
N ARG A 131 -11.49 -4.65 2.45
CA ARG A 131 -10.15 -5.08 2.04
C ARG A 131 -9.17 -3.92 2.04
N GLU A 132 -9.55 -2.79 1.45
CA GLU A 132 -8.68 -1.63 1.38
C GLU A 132 -8.43 -0.99 2.75
N SER A 133 -9.44 -0.86 3.60
CA SER A 133 -9.28 -0.29 4.94
C SER A 133 -8.35 -1.13 5.81
N LEU A 134 -8.50 -2.45 5.77
CA LEU A 134 -7.64 -3.37 6.50
C LEU A 134 -6.19 -3.31 5.99
N ALA A 135 -6.00 -3.30 4.67
CA ALA A 135 -4.67 -3.26 4.06
C ALA A 135 -3.94 -1.95 4.38
N SER A 136 -4.58 -0.80 4.19
CA SER A 136 -3.93 0.48 4.44
C SER A 136 -3.50 0.64 5.90
N GLU A 137 -4.31 0.19 6.85
CA GLU A 137 -3.95 0.26 8.27
C GLU A 137 -2.89 -0.79 8.65
N ALA A 138 -2.95 -2.01 8.08
CA ALA A 138 -1.90 -3.01 8.24
C ALA A 138 -0.55 -2.51 7.73
N MET A 139 -0.51 -1.92 6.55
CA MET A 139 0.71 -1.37 5.94
C MET A 139 1.26 -0.21 6.77
N HIS A 140 0.39 0.69 7.24
CA HIS A 140 0.81 1.77 8.13
C HIS A 140 1.46 1.25 9.42
N ALA A 141 0.84 0.26 10.07
CA ALA A 141 1.36 -0.33 11.30
C ALA A 141 2.68 -1.08 11.10
N LEU A 142 2.92 -1.62 9.89
CA LEU A 142 4.20 -2.23 9.49
C LEU A 142 5.27 -1.19 9.11
N GLY A 143 4.96 0.11 9.16
CA GLY A 143 5.89 1.18 8.78
C GLY A 143 6.10 1.31 7.27
N ILE A 144 5.17 0.83 6.45
CA ILE A 144 5.21 0.94 5.00
C ILE A 144 4.42 2.17 4.56
N PRO A 145 4.99 3.08 3.75
CA PRO A 145 4.27 4.26 3.26
C PRO A 145 2.98 3.88 2.54
N THR A 146 1.87 4.50 2.93
CA THR A 146 0.54 4.11 2.43
C THR A 146 -0.47 5.26 2.59
N SER A 147 -1.50 5.27 1.75
CA SER A 147 -2.72 5.99 2.07
C SER A 147 -3.38 5.38 3.31
N ARG A 148 -4.14 6.19 4.05
CA ARG A 148 -4.84 5.78 5.27
C ARG A 148 -6.34 5.68 5.02
N ALA A 149 -7.00 4.74 5.69
CA ALA A 149 -8.45 4.62 5.68
C ALA A 149 -9.04 5.38 6.87
N LEU A 150 -9.98 6.29 6.60
CA LEU A 150 -10.61 7.09 7.65
C LEU A 150 -11.99 6.55 8.06
N SER A 151 -12.82 6.15 7.09
CA SER A 151 -14.20 5.71 7.36
C SER A 151 -14.70 4.73 6.30
N ILE A 152 -15.60 3.84 6.70
CA ILE A 152 -16.38 2.98 5.81
C ILE A 152 -17.87 3.26 6.02
N VAL A 153 -18.55 3.58 4.93
CA VAL A 153 -20.01 3.71 4.86
C VAL A 153 -20.54 2.58 4.01
N THR A 154 -21.49 1.80 4.53
CA THR A 154 -22.27 0.82 3.77
C THR A 154 -23.66 1.36 3.45
N SER A 155 -24.42 0.64 2.61
CA SER A 155 -25.74 1.08 2.19
C SER A 155 -26.63 -0.06 1.73
N ASP A 156 -27.87 0.27 1.37
CA ASP A 156 -28.80 -0.64 0.70
C ASP A 156 -28.76 -0.50 -0.85
N THR A 157 -27.82 0.30 -1.38
CA THR A 157 -27.63 0.46 -2.82
C THR A 157 -27.13 -0.86 -3.42
N PRO A 158 -27.89 -1.49 -4.31
CA PRO A 158 -27.43 -2.72 -4.97
C PRO A 158 -26.39 -2.38 -6.04
N VAL A 159 -25.31 -3.13 -6.06
CA VAL A 159 -24.24 -3.00 -7.04
C VAL A 159 -24.01 -4.35 -7.70
N ALA A 160 -24.15 -4.39 -9.03
CA ALA A 160 -23.91 -5.59 -9.81
C ALA A 160 -22.42 -5.87 -9.97
N ARG A 161 -21.98 -7.05 -9.53
CA ARG A 161 -20.65 -7.63 -9.76
C ARG A 161 -20.86 -9.04 -10.29
N GLU A 162 -20.16 -10.03 -9.79
CA GLU A 162 -20.48 -11.44 -10.08
C GLU A 162 -21.85 -11.82 -9.47
N THR A 163 -22.17 -11.21 -8.35
CA THR A 163 -23.48 -11.23 -7.69
C THR A 163 -23.93 -9.79 -7.40
N ILE A 164 -25.12 -9.64 -6.84
CA ILE A 164 -25.57 -8.34 -6.32
C ILE A 164 -24.95 -8.15 -4.94
N GLU A 165 -24.15 -7.09 -4.80
CA GLU A 165 -23.45 -6.74 -3.56
C GLU A 165 -23.94 -5.38 -3.03
N GLN A 166 -23.62 -5.10 -1.76
CA GLN A 166 -23.94 -3.82 -1.12
C GLN A 166 -22.96 -2.73 -1.57
N GLY A 167 -23.49 -1.62 -2.05
CA GLY A 167 -22.71 -0.41 -2.33
C GLY A 167 -22.13 0.18 -1.04
N ALA A 168 -20.88 0.59 -1.10
CA ALA A 168 -20.16 1.16 0.03
C ALA A 168 -19.21 2.28 -0.42
N MET A 169 -18.79 3.11 0.52
CA MET A 169 -17.81 4.17 0.31
C MET A 169 -16.73 4.13 1.36
N LEU A 170 -15.54 4.56 0.97
CA LEU A 170 -14.36 4.66 1.81
C LEU A 170 -13.71 6.03 1.63
N ILE A 171 -13.42 6.74 2.71
CA ILE A 171 -12.53 7.91 2.64
C ILE A 171 -11.09 7.47 2.83
N ARG A 172 -10.27 7.76 1.81
CA ARG A 172 -8.81 7.64 1.82
C ARG A 172 -8.22 8.99 2.21
N VAL A 173 -7.22 8.96 3.06
CA VAL A 173 -6.43 10.13 3.44
C VAL A 173 -4.99 9.88 3.06
N ALA A 174 -4.40 10.80 2.33
CA ALA A 174 -3.00 10.72 1.93
C ALA A 174 -2.41 12.14 1.77
N GLU A 175 -1.10 12.22 1.82
CA GLU A 175 -0.36 13.45 1.52
C GLU A 175 -0.67 13.95 0.10
N SER A 176 -0.84 13.04 -0.86
CA SER A 176 -1.33 13.33 -2.21
C SER A 176 -1.77 12.05 -2.92
N HIS A 177 -2.72 12.19 -3.84
CA HIS A 177 -3.11 11.15 -4.79
C HIS A 177 -2.52 11.36 -6.19
N LEU A 178 -1.45 12.13 -6.31
CA LEU A 178 -0.67 12.26 -7.54
C LEU A 178 -0.07 10.92 -7.95
N ARG A 179 -0.29 10.53 -9.22
CA ARG A 179 0.10 9.26 -9.82
C ARG A 179 1.02 9.48 -11.00
N PHE A 180 1.81 8.48 -11.37
CA PHE A 180 2.55 8.50 -12.63
C PHE A 180 1.62 8.72 -13.82
N GLY A 181 0.46 8.13 -13.79
CA GLY A 181 -0.55 8.25 -14.84
C GLY A 181 -1.05 9.66 -15.13
N HIS A 182 -0.96 10.60 -14.19
CA HIS A 182 -1.26 12.02 -14.44
C HIS A 182 -0.32 12.63 -15.48
N PHE A 183 0.98 12.30 -15.40
CA PHE A 183 2.00 12.78 -16.32
C PHE A 183 1.88 12.10 -17.68
N GLU A 184 1.65 10.79 -17.69
CA GLU A 184 1.43 10.02 -18.93
C GLU A 184 0.24 10.56 -19.72
N HIS A 185 -0.85 10.96 -19.05
CA HIS A 185 -2.05 11.48 -19.69
C HIS A 185 -1.74 12.66 -20.60
N PHE A 186 -1.07 13.68 -20.09
CA PHE A 186 -0.77 14.88 -20.86
C PHE A 186 0.38 14.66 -21.84
N TYR A 187 1.35 13.80 -21.52
CA TYR A 187 2.41 13.43 -22.46
C TYR A 187 1.85 12.79 -23.73
N TYR A 188 1.00 11.77 -23.60
CA TYR A 188 0.42 11.09 -24.78
C TYR A 188 -0.61 11.95 -25.54
N ARG A 189 -1.16 12.96 -24.90
CA ARG A 189 -1.98 13.98 -25.55
C ARG A 189 -1.17 15.05 -26.25
N ARG A 190 0.18 15.00 -26.15
CA ARG A 190 1.09 15.99 -26.71
C ARG A 190 0.87 17.39 -26.13
N GLU A 191 0.66 17.47 -24.81
CA GLU A 191 0.47 18.69 -24.04
C GLU A 191 1.65 18.88 -23.05
N PRO A 192 2.89 19.11 -23.53
CA PRO A 192 4.09 19.18 -22.68
C PRO A 192 4.05 20.29 -21.64
N ASP A 193 3.39 21.40 -21.96
CA ASP A 193 3.22 22.52 -21.01
C ASP A 193 2.41 22.10 -19.78
N LYS A 194 1.40 21.24 -19.96
CA LYS A 194 0.63 20.70 -18.85
C LYS A 194 1.43 19.68 -18.03
N VAL A 195 2.27 18.87 -18.67
CA VAL A 195 3.18 17.98 -17.94
C VAL A 195 4.10 18.79 -17.03
N ARG A 196 4.67 19.89 -17.55
CA ARG A 196 5.50 20.80 -16.77
C ARG A 196 4.73 21.53 -15.67
N GLN A 197 3.53 22.01 -15.98
CA GLN A 197 2.64 22.65 -14.99
C GLN A 197 2.37 21.70 -13.81
N LEU A 198 2.13 20.42 -14.08
CA LEU A 198 1.90 19.41 -13.06
C LEU A 198 3.17 19.14 -12.23
N ALA A 199 4.34 19.11 -12.88
CA ALA A 199 5.63 19.00 -12.19
C ALA A 199 5.90 20.21 -11.27
N ASP A 200 5.63 21.41 -11.73
CA ASP A 200 5.76 22.64 -10.94
C ASP A 200 4.80 22.64 -9.74
N TYR A 201 3.57 22.18 -9.94
CA TYR A 201 2.61 21.97 -8.85
C TYR A 201 3.14 21.00 -7.80
N ALA A 202 3.59 19.82 -8.24
CA ALA A 202 4.13 18.77 -7.36
C ALA A 202 5.35 19.28 -6.56
N LEU A 203 6.30 19.92 -7.24
CA LEU A 203 7.49 20.52 -6.62
C LEU A 203 7.11 21.54 -5.53
N ARG A 204 6.23 22.47 -5.86
CA ARG A 204 5.81 23.52 -4.93
C ARG A 204 5.12 22.98 -3.70
N ARG A 205 4.30 21.92 -3.86
CA ARG A 205 3.49 21.35 -2.79
C ARG A 205 4.26 20.35 -1.92
N HIS A 206 5.05 19.48 -2.53
CA HIS A 206 5.62 18.33 -1.86
C HIS A 206 7.16 18.32 -1.79
N TRP A 207 7.83 19.18 -2.57
CA TRP A 207 9.28 19.35 -2.56
C TRP A 207 9.67 20.84 -2.50
N PRO A 208 9.11 21.65 -1.56
CA PRO A 208 9.37 23.09 -1.52
C PRO A 208 10.85 23.42 -1.35
N HIS A 209 11.64 22.55 -0.75
CA HIS A 209 13.08 22.69 -0.57
C HIS A 209 13.87 22.65 -1.89
N LEU A 210 13.33 22.03 -2.94
CA LEU A 210 13.97 21.97 -4.27
C LEU A 210 13.58 23.14 -5.18
N GLN A 211 12.63 23.98 -4.80
CA GLN A 211 12.00 24.93 -5.70
C GLN A 211 13.00 25.94 -6.30
N ASN A 212 14.03 26.30 -5.56
CA ASN A 212 15.05 27.27 -5.99
C ASN A 212 16.34 26.61 -6.51
N GLU A 213 16.40 25.29 -6.57
CA GLU A 213 17.56 24.57 -7.10
C GLU A 213 17.62 24.69 -8.63
N PRO A 214 18.80 24.95 -9.23
CA PRO A 214 18.96 25.01 -10.69
C PRO A 214 18.48 23.74 -11.39
N ASP A 215 18.83 22.59 -10.82
CA ASP A 215 18.52 21.24 -11.35
C ASP A 215 17.29 20.62 -10.68
N ARG A 216 16.34 21.44 -10.20
CA ARG A 216 15.20 21.02 -9.38
C ARG A 216 14.40 19.85 -9.98
N TYR A 217 14.21 19.80 -11.29
CA TYR A 217 13.44 18.73 -11.93
C TYR A 217 14.18 17.39 -11.90
N VAL A 218 15.50 17.40 -12.09
CA VAL A 218 16.33 16.19 -12.03
C VAL A 218 16.41 15.69 -10.60
N LEU A 219 16.62 16.58 -9.63
CA LEU A 219 16.66 16.25 -8.21
C LEU A 219 15.31 15.70 -7.72
N TRP A 220 14.23 16.32 -8.16
CA TRP A 220 12.87 15.87 -7.91
C TRP A 220 12.60 14.47 -8.46
N PHE A 221 12.94 14.20 -9.74
CA PHE A 221 12.76 12.87 -10.31
C PHE A 221 13.63 11.82 -9.62
N ARG A 222 14.86 12.17 -9.24
CA ARG A 222 15.74 11.29 -8.46
C ARG A 222 15.14 10.91 -7.11
N ASP A 223 14.50 11.86 -6.42
CA ASP A 223 13.81 11.57 -5.15
C ASP A 223 12.59 10.65 -5.37
N ILE A 224 11.83 10.84 -6.44
CA ILE A 224 10.72 9.91 -6.83
C ILE A 224 11.25 8.50 -7.06
N VAL A 225 12.37 8.37 -7.77
CA VAL A 225 13.04 7.06 -7.99
C VAL A 225 13.40 6.42 -6.64
N ALA A 226 14.02 7.18 -5.74
CA ALA A 226 14.43 6.69 -4.43
C ALA A 226 13.22 6.28 -3.55
N ARG A 227 12.17 7.09 -3.51
CA ARG A 227 10.93 6.78 -2.76
C ARG A 227 10.25 5.51 -3.29
N THR A 228 10.17 5.36 -4.60
CA THR A 228 9.59 4.16 -5.23
C THR A 228 10.43 2.92 -4.91
N ALA A 229 11.76 3.00 -4.99
CA ALA A 229 12.67 1.91 -4.64
C ALA A 229 12.53 1.51 -3.16
N SER A 230 12.46 2.48 -2.25
CA SER A 230 12.28 2.25 -0.82
C SER A 230 10.93 1.59 -0.50
N MET A 231 9.86 2.06 -1.13
CA MET A 231 8.52 1.47 -0.97
C MET A 231 8.51 -0.01 -1.39
N ILE A 232 9.07 -0.32 -2.56
CA ILE A 232 9.11 -1.69 -3.07
C ILE A 232 10.05 -2.58 -2.23
N ALA A 233 11.18 -2.07 -1.75
CA ALA A 233 12.04 -2.79 -0.82
C ALA A 233 11.29 -3.21 0.45
N ARG A 234 10.43 -2.34 0.99
CA ARG A 234 9.59 -2.63 2.15
C ARG A 234 8.51 -3.67 1.83
N TRP A 235 7.88 -3.62 0.64
CA TRP A 235 6.95 -4.67 0.20
C TRP A 235 7.62 -6.04 0.16
N GLN A 236 8.80 -6.11 -0.45
CA GLN A 236 9.57 -7.36 -0.54
C GLN A 236 9.95 -7.90 0.85
N ALA A 237 10.40 -7.03 1.75
CA ALA A 237 10.76 -7.43 3.12
C ALA A 237 9.56 -7.85 3.98
N ALA A 238 8.38 -7.29 3.73
CA ALA A 238 7.15 -7.65 4.42
C ALA A 238 6.44 -8.88 3.83
N GLY A 239 6.87 -9.37 2.66
CA GLY A 239 6.17 -10.43 1.94
C GLY A 239 4.86 -9.96 1.34
N PHE A 240 4.75 -8.68 0.96
CA PHE A 240 3.54 -8.08 0.38
C PHE A 240 3.61 -8.06 -1.14
N ALA A 241 2.56 -8.58 -1.79
CA ALA A 241 2.33 -8.47 -3.23
C ALA A 241 1.15 -7.52 -3.50
N HIS A 242 1.39 -6.47 -4.26
CA HIS A 242 0.37 -5.46 -4.58
C HIS A 242 -0.68 -6.00 -5.57
N GLY A 243 -0.24 -6.77 -6.55
CA GLY A 243 -1.10 -7.46 -7.53
C GLY A 243 -1.56 -6.62 -8.71
N VAL A 244 -1.49 -5.28 -8.65
CA VAL A 244 -1.89 -4.39 -9.75
C VAL A 244 -0.94 -3.17 -9.80
N MET A 245 0.29 -3.39 -10.21
CA MET A 245 1.30 -2.33 -10.32
C MET A 245 1.23 -1.62 -11.68
N ASN A 246 0.04 -1.20 -12.07
CA ASN A 246 -0.15 -0.33 -13.23
C ASN A 246 0.46 1.05 -12.95
N THR A 247 0.83 1.82 -13.98
CA THR A 247 1.37 3.17 -13.80
C THR A 247 0.36 4.14 -13.17
N ASP A 248 -0.93 3.91 -13.38
CA ASP A 248 -2.02 4.63 -12.73
C ASP A 248 -2.20 4.27 -11.24
N ASN A 249 -1.55 3.21 -10.76
CA ASN A 249 -1.53 2.82 -9.35
C ASN A 249 -0.17 3.11 -8.68
N MET A 250 0.70 3.89 -9.32
CA MET A 250 1.98 4.29 -8.74
C MET A 250 1.93 5.72 -8.24
N SER A 251 2.13 5.88 -6.93
CA SER A 251 2.19 7.18 -6.28
C SER A 251 3.46 7.94 -6.63
N LEU A 252 3.33 9.22 -6.92
CA LEU A 252 4.48 10.10 -7.11
C LEU A 252 5.31 10.25 -5.83
N LEU A 253 4.66 10.14 -4.66
CA LEU A 253 5.31 10.26 -3.35
C LEU A 253 5.82 8.94 -2.77
N GLY A 254 5.69 7.82 -3.50
CA GLY A 254 6.07 6.50 -3.01
C GLY A 254 5.13 5.96 -1.94
N LEU A 255 3.85 6.30 -2.00
CA LEU A 255 2.81 5.74 -1.13
C LEU A 255 2.18 4.50 -1.77
N THR A 256 1.92 3.48 -0.98
CA THR A 256 1.10 2.35 -1.41
C THR A 256 -0.37 2.76 -1.37
N PHE A 257 -1.09 2.62 -2.47
CA PHE A 257 -2.54 2.86 -2.52
C PHE A 257 -3.22 2.00 -3.59
N ASP A 258 -4.54 2.15 -3.73
CA ASP A 258 -5.36 1.35 -4.65
C ASP A 258 -5.29 -0.15 -4.39
N TYR A 259 -5.53 -0.51 -3.13
CA TYR A 259 -5.58 -1.89 -2.68
C TYR A 259 -6.77 -2.63 -3.32
N GLY A 260 -6.44 -3.49 -4.27
CA GLY A 260 -7.36 -4.42 -4.91
C GLY A 260 -7.02 -5.86 -4.55
N PRO A 261 -6.61 -6.68 -5.52
CA PRO A 261 -6.23 -8.08 -5.30
C PRO A 261 -4.81 -8.24 -4.75
N TYR A 262 -4.50 -7.55 -3.68
CA TYR A 262 -3.23 -7.69 -2.96
C TYR A 262 -3.20 -8.97 -2.10
N GLY A 263 -2.03 -9.36 -1.64
CA GLY A 263 -1.88 -10.40 -0.63
C GLY A 263 -0.54 -10.35 0.08
N PHE A 264 -0.53 -10.80 1.35
CA PHE A 264 0.69 -11.15 2.04
C PHE A 264 0.99 -12.62 1.79
N LEU A 265 2.28 -12.96 1.64
CA LEU A 265 2.70 -14.35 1.51
C LEU A 265 2.25 -15.16 2.73
N ASP A 266 1.56 -16.25 2.48
CA ASP A 266 1.39 -17.33 3.43
C ASP A 266 2.65 -18.20 3.38
N ASP A 267 2.70 -19.16 2.47
CA ASP A 267 3.90 -19.93 2.19
C ASP A 267 4.88 -19.08 1.33
N TYR A 268 6.18 -19.19 1.58
CA TYR A 268 7.16 -18.46 0.77
C TYR A 268 7.24 -19.05 -0.63
N GLN A 269 6.69 -18.32 -1.56
CA GLN A 269 6.70 -18.62 -3.00
C GLN A 269 7.15 -17.38 -3.76
N PRO A 270 8.39 -17.33 -4.27
CA PRO A 270 8.87 -16.17 -5.06
C PRO A 270 7.95 -15.78 -6.21
N GLY A 271 7.41 -16.76 -6.92
CA GLY A 271 6.48 -16.55 -8.02
C GLY A 271 5.01 -16.36 -7.62
N TYR A 272 4.72 -15.99 -6.37
CA TYR A 272 3.35 -15.80 -5.90
C TYR A 272 2.59 -14.74 -6.69
N ILE A 273 1.45 -15.12 -7.24
CA ILE A 273 0.51 -14.27 -7.97
C ILE A 273 -0.73 -14.10 -7.10
N CYS A 274 -0.90 -12.91 -6.51
CA CYS A 274 -2.06 -12.63 -5.65
C CYS A 274 -3.32 -12.22 -6.43
N ASN A 275 -3.16 -11.81 -7.68
CA ASN A 275 -4.24 -11.36 -8.55
C ASN A 275 -4.60 -12.44 -9.57
N HIS A 276 -5.76 -13.07 -9.40
CA HIS A 276 -6.23 -14.12 -10.30
C HIS A 276 -6.40 -13.64 -11.77
N SER A 277 -6.58 -12.33 -11.98
CA SER A 277 -6.63 -11.74 -13.33
C SER A 277 -5.25 -11.57 -14.00
N ASP A 278 -4.17 -11.76 -13.26
CA ASP A 278 -2.79 -11.67 -13.77
C ASP A 278 -2.30 -13.02 -14.32
N TYR A 279 -2.88 -13.48 -15.41
CA TYR A 279 -2.60 -14.80 -15.99
C TYR A 279 -1.15 -15.03 -16.37
N GLN A 280 -0.38 -13.96 -16.64
CA GLN A 280 1.02 -14.06 -17.02
C GLN A 280 1.97 -13.86 -15.82
N GLY A 281 1.46 -13.55 -14.65
CA GLY A 281 2.25 -13.27 -13.46
C GLY A 281 3.15 -12.04 -13.61
N ARG A 282 2.71 -11.03 -14.38
CA ARG A 282 3.49 -9.79 -14.53
C ARG A 282 3.78 -9.15 -13.19
N TYR A 283 2.81 -9.15 -12.28
CA TYR A 283 2.86 -8.54 -10.94
C TYR A 283 3.10 -9.56 -9.83
N ARG A 284 3.67 -10.74 -10.16
CA ARG A 284 4.07 -11.70 -9.14
C ARG A 284 5.09 -11.10 -8.18
N PHE A 285 5.15 -11.63 -6.99
CA PHE A 285 5.92 -11.10 -5.88
C PHE A 285 7.40 -10.80 -6.23
N ASP A 286 8.10 -11.75 -6.81
CA ASP A 286 9.53 -11.60 -7.16
C ASP A 286 9.79 -10.65 -8.36
N ASN A 287 8.75 -10.28 -9.10
CA ASN A 287 8.85 -9.36 -10.24
C ASN A 287 8.54 -7.89 -9.88
N GLN A 288 8.08 -7.62 -8.67
CA GLN A 288 7.73 -6.26 -8.26
C GLN A 288 8.88 -5.25 -8.41
N PRO A 289 10.16 -5.59 -8.07
CA PRO A 289 11.28 -4.70 -8.32
C PRO A 289 11.46 -4.31 -9.79
N ALA A 290 11.36 -5.27 -10.70
CA ALA A 290 11.51 -5.02 -12.14
C ALA A 290 10.36 -4.17 -12.70
N VAL A 291 9.13 -4.43 -12.26
CA VAL A 291 7.95 -3.64 -12.64
C VAL A 291 8.05 -2.22 -12.11
N GLY A 292 8.54 -2.02 -10.90
CA GLY A 292 8.78 -0.68 -10.33
C GLY A 292 9.72 0.16 -11.20
N LEU A 293 10.83 -0.42 -11.65
CA LEU A 293 11.76 0.25 -12.57
C LEU A 293 11.08 0.55 -13.91
N TRP A 294 10.36 -0.42 -14.46
CA TRP A 294 9.62 -0.23 -15.72
C TRP A 294 8.61 0.93 -15.63
N ASN A 295 7.87 1.03 -14.52
CA ASN A 295 6.93 2.12 -14.28
C ASN A 295 7.65 3.49 -14.18
N LEU A 296 8.81 3.53 -13.51
CA LEU A 296 9.64 4.74 -13.45
C LEU A 296 10.16 5.16 -14.84
N GLN A 297 10.48 4.20 -15.71
CA GLN A 297 10.85 4.47 -17.09
C GLN A 297 9.68 5.09 -17.88
N ARG A 298 8.43 4.67 -17.62
CA ARG A 298 7.24 5.31 -18.23
C ARG A 298 7.06 6.74 -17.73
N LEU A 299 7.28 6.98 -16.43
CA LEU A 299 7.28 8.33 -15.90
C LEU A 299 8.39 9.18 -16.51
N ALA A 300 9.63 8.69 -16.57
CA ALA A 300 10.76 9.38 -17.19
C ALA A 300 10.44 9.77 -18.63
N GLN A 301 9.87 8.87 -19.42
CA GLN A 301 9.43 9.16 -20.79
C GLN A 301 8.46 10.35 -20.81
N SER A 302 7.54 10.43 -19.85
CA SER A 302 6.56 11.50 -19.75
C SER A 302 7.20 12.86 -19.39
N LEU A 303 8.36 12.84 -18.72
CA LEU A 303 9.10 14.04 -18.28
C LEU A 303 10.14 14.50 -19.34
N SER A 304 10.43 13.69 -20.34
CA SER A 304 11.44 13.98 -21.38
C SER A 304 11.21 15.27 -22.20
N PRO A 305 10.00 15.84 -22.30
CA PRO A 305 9.83 17.11 -22.99
C PRO A 305 10.53 18.30 -22.33
N PHE A 306 10.90 18.22 -21.03
CA PHE A 306 11.53 19.32 -20.31
C PHE A 306 12.66 18.92 -19.37
N ILE A 307 12.99 17.63 -19.28
CA ILE A 307 14.16 17.11 -18.57
C ILE A 307 15.03 16.38 -19.60
N ASP A 308 16.32 16.64 -19.58
CA ASP A 308 17.29 15.97 -20.43
C ASP A 308 17.25 14.46 -20.25
N VAL A 309 17.31 13.72 -21.38
CA VAL A 309 17.16 12.25 -21.37
C VAL A 309 18.31 11.56 -20.67
N ASP A 310 19.52 12.04 -20.79
CA ASP A 310 20.69 11.46 -20.11
C ASP A 310 20.56 11.66 -18.60
N ALA A 311 20.11 12.83 -18.16
CA ALA A 311 19.85 13.12 -16.74
C ALA A 311 18.70 12.24 -16.17
N LEU A 312 17.67 11.94 -16.96
CA LEU A 312 16.62 10.99 -16.57
C LEU A 312 17.17 9.57 -16.42
N ASN A 313 18.02 9.13 -17.36
CA ASN A 313 18.65 7.81 -17.30
C ASN A 313 19.60 7.69 -16.10
N ASP A 314 20.41 8.70 -15.82
CA ASP A 314 21.30 8.76 -14.65
C ASP A 314 20.49 8.65 -13.33
N ALA A 315 19.32 9.26 -13.29
CA ALA A 315 18.43 9.12 -12.14
C ALA A 315 17.85 7.71 -12.01
N LEU A 316 17.43 7.10 -13.12
CA LEU A 316 16.91 5.72 -13.13
C LEU A 316 17.98 4.70 -12.72
N ASP A 317 19.23 4.89 -13.07
CA ASP A 317 20.34 4.01 -12.71
C ASP A 317 20.56 3.92 -11.20
N THR A 318 20.11 4.90 -10.44
CA THR A 318 20.16 4.87 -8.95
C THR A 318 19.13 3.92 -8.33
N TYR A 319 18.11 3.50 -9.08
CA TYR A 319 17.00 2.68 -8.56
C TYR A 319 17.46 1.37 -7.91
N GLN A 320 18.29 0.61 -8.63
CA GLN A 320 18.74 -0.70 -8.14
C GLN A 320 19.61 -0.57 -6.89
N GLU A 321 20.48 0.42 -6.84
CA GLU A 321 21.34 0.69 -5.68
C GLU A 321 20.50 1.00 -4.44
N VAL A 322 19.54 1.92 -4.55
CA VAL A 322 18.66 2.28 -3.44
C VAL A 322 17.83 1.08 -2.98
N LEU A 323 17.22 0.35 -3.92
CA LEU A 323 16.40 -0.81 -3.62
C LEU A 323 17.20 -1.89 -2.87
N LEU A 324 18.37 -2.26 -3.37
CA LEU A 324 19.20 -3.31 -2.76
C LEU A 324 19.74 -2.88 -1.40
N ARG A 325 20.13 -1.61 -1.25
CA ARG A 325 20.58 -1.06 0.04
C ARG A 325 19.47 -1.13 1.07
N GLU A 326 18.28 -0.60 0.76
CA GLU A 326 17.13 -0.58 1.67
C GLU A 326 16.68 -2.01 2.02
N TYR A 327 16.51 -2.86 1.02
CA TYR A 327 16.13 -4.26 1.22
C TYR A 327 17.15 -5.02 2.06
N GLY A 328 18.45 -4.82 1.80
CA GLY A 328 19.52 -5.44 2.56
C GLY A 328 19.49 -5.06 4.04
N VAL A 329 19.25 -3.78 4.35
CA VAL A 329 19.11 -3.31 5.75
C VAL A 329 17.88 -3.97 6.41
N LEU A 330 16.74 -3.98 5.73
CA LEU A 330 15.51 -4.58 6.27
C LEU A 330 15.69 -6.07 6.57
N MET A 331 16.29 -6.82 5.65
CA MET A 331 16.48 -8.26 5.82
C MET A 331 17.55 -8.61 6.88
N ARG A 332 18.64 -7.83 6.98
CA ARG A 332 19.58 -8.00 8.09
C ARG A 332 18.91 -7.78 9.44
N ASN A 333 18.11 -6.74 9.57
CA ASN A 333 17.34 -6.48 10.81
C ASN A 333 16.41 -7.65 11.15
N LYS A 334 15.75 -8.25 10.15
CA LYS A 334 14.90 -9.44 10.34
C LYS A 334 15.69 -10.66 10.82
N LEU A 335 16.96 -10.76 10.43
CA LEU A 335 17.89 -11.83 10.87
C LEU A 335 18.62 -11.47 12.17
N GLY A 336 18.43 -10.30 12.75
CA GLY A 336 19.13 -9.85 13.96
C GLY A 336 20.60 -9.48 13.72
N LEU A 337 20.95 -9.13 12.49
CA LEU A 337 22.29 -8.73 12.09
C LEU A 337 22.43 -7.21 12.10
N MET A 338 23.31 -6.67 12.94
CA MET A 338 23.50 -5.22 13.11
C MET A 338 24.48 -4.64 12.10
N ARG A 339 25.44 -5.43 11.65
CA ARG A 339 26.47 -5.04 10.70
C ARG A 339 26.33 -5.81 9.40
N GLN A 340 26.78 -5.20 8.32
CA GLN A 340 26.87 -5.88 7.03
C GLN A 340 28.20 -6.64 6.94
N GLU A 341 28.12 -7.93 6.66
CA GLU A 341 29.28 -8.78 6.48
C GLU A 341 29.23 -9.50 5.13
N LYS A 342 30.43 -9.85 4.64
CA LYS A 342 30.54 -10.68 3.46
C LYS A 342 29.92 -12.05 3.74
N GLY A 343 28.91 -12.44 2.98
CA GLY A 343 28.21 -13.71 3.18
C GLY A 343 26.78 -13.57 3.70
N ASP A 344 26.34 -12.39 4.17
CA ASP A 344 24.96 -12.17 4.66
C ASP A 344 23.93 -12.47 3.57
N ASN A 345 24.21 -12.10 2.31
CA ASN A 345 23.33 -12.42 1.18
C ASN A 345 23.25 -13.94 0.92
N ALA A 346 24.35 -14.65 1.05
CA ALA A 346 24.36 -16.12 0.89
C ALA A 346 23.58 -16.79 2.02
N LEU A 347 23.70 -16.30 3.25
CA LEU A 347 22.94 -16.75 4.40
C LEU A 347 21.44 -16.58 4.21
N LEU A 348 21.01 -15.40 3.78
CA LEU A 348 19.61 -15.10 3.50
C LEU A 348 19.05 -15.96 2.35
N ASN A 349 19.80 -16.07 1.26
CA ASN A 349 19.41 -16.88 0.10
C ASN A 349 19.33 -18.37 0.45
N GLY A 350 20.19 -18.86 1.35
CA GLY A 350 20.12 -20.22 1.86
C GLY A 350 18.82 -20.50 2.60
N LEU A 351 18.38 -19.58 3.46
CA LEU A 351 17.09 -19.69 4.14
C LEU A 351 15.93 -19.68 3.13
N PHE A 352 15.93 -18.74 2.21
CA PHE A 352 14.90 -18.65 1.19
C PHE A 352 14.82 -19.89 0.29
N ALA A 353 15.96 -20.50 -0.05
CA ALA A 353 15.96 -21.72 -0.84
C ALA A 353 15.26 -22.88 -0.12
N ILE A 354 15.48 -23.03 1.19
CA ILE A 354 14.80 -24.04 2.00
C ILE A 354 13.30 -23.71 2.09
N MET A 355 12.98 -22.47 2.43
CA MET A 355 11.58 -22.03 2.55
C MET A 355 10.78 -22.21 1.26
N ALA A 356 11.35 -21.87 0.11
CA ALA A 356 10.69 -22.02 -1.19
C ALA A 356 10.46 -23.48 -1.57
N ARG A 357 11.44 -24.35 -1.27
CA ARG A 357 11.34 -25.80 -1.54
C ARG A 357 10.24 -26.47 -0.72
N GLU A 358 10.03 -26.00 0.51
CA GLU A 358 9.12 -26.65 1.46
C GLU A 358 7.78 -25.92 1.64
N GLY A 359 7.63 -24.72 1.06
CA GLY A 359 6.45 -23.89 1.30
C GLY A 359 6.35 -23.45 2.76
N SER A 360 7.48 -23.00 3.33
CA SER A 360 7.49 -22.53 4.72
C SER A 360 6.75 -21.20 4.84
N ASP A 361 6.01 -21.02 5.94
CA ASP A 361 5.28 -19.79 6.22
C ASP A 361 6.22 -18.62 6.42
N TYR A 362 6.11 -17.58 5.60
CA TYR A 362 7.04 -16.45 5.57
C TYR A 362 7.07 -15.69 6.90
N THR A 363 5.92 -15.25 7.37
CA THR A 363 5.81 -14.46 8.60
C THR A 363 6.22 -15.25 9.83
N ARG A 364 5.71 -16.49 9.96
CA ARG A 364 6.02 -17.35 11.10
C ARG A 364 7.50 -17.71 11.18
N THR A 365 8.14 -17.99 10.05
CA THR A 365 9.58 -18.33 10.02
C THR A 365 10.43 -17.22 10.66
N PHE A 366 10.23 -15.96 10.23
CA PHE A 366 11.00 -14.84 10.80
C PHE A 366 10.60 -14.53 12.25
N ARG A 367 9.31 -14.67 12.60
CA ARG A 367 8.87 -14.46 13.98
C ARG A 367 9.46 -15.49 14.93
N MET A 368 9.45 -16.77 14.57
CA MET A 368 10.02 -17.85 15.36
C MET A 368 11.55 -17.75 15.44
N LEU A 369 12.20 -17.33 14.36
CA LEU A 369 13.65 -17.07 14.35
C LEU A 369 14.02 -15.99 15.38
N SER A 370 13.14 -15.00 15.59
CA SER A 370 13.34 -13.94 16.60
C SER A 370 13.37 -14.45 18.04
N GLN A 371 12.86 -15.64 18.28
CA GLN A 371 12.81 -16.26 19.62
C GLN A 371 13.95 -17.25 19.88
N THR A 372 14.80 -17.47 18.90
CA THR A 372 15.86 -18.48 18.94
C THR A 372 17.11 -17.94 19.64
N ALA A 373 17.63 -18.67 20.64
CA ALA A 373 18.86 -18.32 21.33
C ALA A 373 20.11 -18.75 20.52
N GLN A 374 21.18 -17.95 20.58
CA GLN A 374 22.43 -18.21 19.87
C GLN A 374 23.09 -19.54 20.28
N GLN A 375 22.97 -19.90 21.56
CA GLN A 375 23.58 -21.12 22.11
C GLN A 375 22.64 -22.32 22.05
N SER A 376 21.42 -22.16 21.58
CA SER A 376 20.49 -23.28 21.48
C SER A 376 20.96 -24.30 20.44
N ALA A 377 21.07 -25.54 20.85
CA ALA A 377 21.38 -26.65 19.92
C ALA A 377 20.23 -26.94 18.96
N ALA A 378 19.00 -26.60 19.35
CA ALA A 378 17.80 -26.76 18.54
C ALA A 378 16.93 -25.51 18.67
N SER A 379 16.28 -25.14 17.58
CA SER A 379 15.29 -24.07 17.53
C SER A 379 13.89 -24.70 17.41
N PRO A 380 12.85 -24.16 18.08
CA PRO A 380 11.46 -24.56 17.81
C PRO A 380 11.08 -24.40 16.34
N LEU A 381 11.72 -23.48 15.62
CA LEU A 381 11.58 -23.29 14.20
C LEU A 381 11.96 -24.53 13.37
N ARG A 382 12.88 -25.37 13.88
CA ARG A 382 13.29 -26.63 13.23
C ARG A 382 12.11 -27.56 12.92
N ASP A 383 11.11 -27.59 13.78
CA ASP A 383 9.94 -28.46 13.62
C ASP A 383 8.96 -27.96 12.55
N GLU A 384 9.12 -26.72 12.09
CA GLU A 384 8.38 -26.15 10.97
C GLU A 384 8.91 -26.64 9.59
N PHE A 385 10.11 -27.24 9.55
CA PHE A 385 10.74 -27.74 8.33
C PHE A 385 10.67 -29.26 8.21
N ILE A 386 10.36 -29.75 7.01
CA ILE A 386 10.31 -31.18 6.67
C ILE A 386 11.75 -31.72 6.59
N ASP A 387 12.62 -31.04 5.82
CA ASP A 387 14.04 -31.36 5.72
C ASP A 387 14.82 -30.72 6.89
N ARG A 388 14.74 -31.38 8.03
CA ARG A 388 15.40 -30.91 9.24
C ARG A 388 16.92 -30.81 9.10
N GLN A 389 17.55 -31.65 8.27
CA GLN A 389 19.00 -31.60 8.06
C GLN A 389 19.40 -30.34 7.30
N ALA A 390 18.68 -29.98 6.25
CA ALA A 390 18.94 -28.72 5.52
C ALA A 390 18.77 -27.50 6.43
N PHE A 391 17.76 -27.51 7.30
CA PHE A 391 17.59 -26.46 8.29
C PHE A 391 18.76 -26.44 9.30
N ASP A 392 19.19 -27.58 9.84
CA ASP A 392 20.28 -27.66 10.80
C ASP A 392 21.59 -27.14 10.22
N ASP A 393 21.91 -27.48 8.96
CA ASP A 393 23.10 -27.01 8.25
C ASP A 393 23.08 -25.47 8.06
N TRP A 394 21.94 -24.94 7.64
CA TRP A 394 21.74 -23.49 7.54
C TRP A 394 21.83 -22.81 8.90
N PHE A 395 21.16 -23.37 9.90
CA PHE A 395 21.10 -22.82 11.25
C PHE A 395 22.47 -22.79 11.94
N ALA A 396 23.32 -23.78 11.68
CA ALA A 396 24.71 -23.76 12.15
C ALA A 396 25.49 -22.56 11.59
N THR A 397 25.30 -22.27 10.29
CA THR A 397 25.92 -21.11 9.64
C THR A 397 25.36 -19.79 10.20
N TYR A 398 24.05 -19.72 10.41
CA TYR A 398 23.39 -18.55 11.00
C TYR A 398 23.90 -18.27 12.43
N ARG A 399 24.02 -19.30 13.26
CA ARG A 399 24.57 -19.16 14.62
C ARG A 399 26.02 -18.67 14.62
N ALA A 400 26.87 -19.21 13.75
CA ALA A 400 28.24 -18.74 13.60
C ALA A 400 28.31 -17.27 13.20
N ARG A 401 27.36 -16.82 12.35
CA ARG A 401 27.26 -15.41 11.96
C ARG A 401 26.77 -14.52 13.13
N LEU A 402 25.79 -14.97 13.92
CA LEU A 402 25.28 -14.25 15.09
C LEU A 402 26.37 -14.01 16.15
N GLN A 403 27.28 -14.96 16.36
CA GLN A 403 28.40 -14.84 17.32
C GLN A 403 29.33 -13.67 16.99
N GLN A 404 29.34 -13.20 15.75
CA GLN A 404 30.16 -12.05 15.34
C GLN A 404 29.51 -10.71 15.73
N GLU A 405 28.20 -10.69 16.07
CA GLU A 405 27.44 -9.46 16.36
C GLU A 405 27.75 -8.85 17.73
N GLN A 406 28.33 -9.59 18.65
CA GLN A 406 28.67 -9.14 20.02
C GLN A 406 27.45 -8.51 20.75
N ILE A 407 26.27 -9.05 20.53
CA ILE A 407 25.02 -8.62 21.15
C ILE A 407 24.44 -9.80 21.94
N ASP A 408 23.89 -9.54 23.12
CA ASP A 408 23.18 -10.56 23.89
C ASP A 408 21.86 -10.97 23.24
N ASP A 409 21.39 -12.18 23.59
CA ASP A 409 20.17 -12.74 23.02
C ASP A 409 18.93 -11.92 23.34
N ASP A 410 18.80 -11.39 24.55
CA ASP A 410 17.62 -10.63 24.98
C ASP A 410 17.47 -9.36 24.13
N THR A 411 18.55 -8.60 24.00
CA THR A 411 18.59 -7.38 23.17
C THR A 411 18.33 -7.71 21.70
N ARG A 412 18.93 -8.77 21.17
CA ARG A 412 18.72 -9.20 19.79
C ARG A 412 17.27 -9.61 19.52
N GLN A 413 16.69 -10.43 20.39
CA GLN A 413 15.31 -10.90 20.26
C GLN A 413 14.31 -9.74 20.31
N VAL A 414 14.50 -8.77 21.21
CA VAL A 414 13.66 -7.56 21.25
C VAL A 414 13.71 -6.80 19.94
N ARG A 415 14.90 -6.58 19.39
CA ARG A 415 15.09 -5.89 18.09
C ARG A 415 14.47 -6.66 16.94
N MET A 416 14.67 -7.97 16.89
CA MET A 416 14.07 -8.81 15.84
C MET A 416 12.54 -8.83 15.92
N LYS A 417 11.98 -8.94 17.12
CA LYS A 417 10.52 -8.90 17.32
C LYS A 417 9.90 -7.56 16.89
N ALA A 418 10.64 -6.46 17.00
CA ALA A 418 10.20 -5.13 16.57
C ALA A 418 10.14 -4.96 15.05
N VAL A 419 10.74 -5.86 14.26
CA VAL A 419 10.75 -5.83 12.78
C VAL A 419 10.15 -7.09 12.14
N ASN A 420 9.97 -8.15 12.91
CA ASN A 420 9.32 -9.39 12.48
C ASN A 420 7.91 -9.46 13.10
N PRO A 421 6.86 -9.16 12.34
CA PRO A 421 5.52 -9.14 12.88
C PRO A 421 5.07 -10.53 13.35
N ALA A 422 4.26 -10.59 14.41
CA ALA A 422 3.59 -11.81 14.83
C ALA A 422 2.43 -12.17 13.90
N MET A 423 1.81 -11.14 13.32
CA MET A 423 0.71 -11.30 12.36
C MET A 423 0.86 -10.34 11.19
N VAL A 424 0.32 -10.72 10.04
CA VAL A 424 0.08 -9.87 8.88
C VAL A 424 -1.37 -10.07 8.40
N LEU A 425 -1.85 -9.17 7.56
CA LEU A 425 -3.20 -9.28 7.00
C LEU A 425 -3.25 -10.39 5.94
N ARG A 426 -3.46 -11.63 6.36
CA ARG A 426 -3.67 -12.76 5.46
C ARG A 426 -5.04 -12.66 4.78
N ASN A 427 -5.15 -13.14 3.55
CA ASN A 427 -6.40 -13.06 2.80
C ASN A 427 -7.59 -13.72 3.53
N TRP A 428 -7.38 -14.84 4.21
CA TRP A 428 -8.45 -15.54 4.94
C TRP A 428 -8.99 -14.74 6.14
N LEU A 429 -8.15 -13.90 6.78
CA LEU A 429 -8.58 -13.00 7.86
C LEU A 429 -9.49 -11.90 7.31
N ALA A 430 -9.10 -11.30 6.19
CA ALA A 430 -9.93 -10.30 5.52
C ALA A 430 -11.27 -10.91 5.07
N GLN A 431 -11.22 -12.11 4.49
CA GLN A 431 -12.43 -12.82 4.03
C GLN A 431 -13.40 -13.13 5.17
N ARG A 432 -12.90 -13.58 6.32
CA ARG A 432 -13.72 -13.81 7.51
C ARG A 432 -14.44 -12.55 7.98
N ALA A 433 -13.72 -11.42 8.02
CA ALA A 433 -14.33 -10.15 8.39
C ALA A 433 -15.37 -9.67 7.37
N ILE A 434 -15.14 -9.91 6.08
CA ILE A 434 -16.08 -9.57 5.00
C ILE A 434 -17.36 -10.39 5.13
N GLU A 435 -17.28 -11.70 5.29
CA GLU A 435 -18.43 -12.59 5.37
C GLU A 435 -19.35 -12.26 6.56
N GLN A 436 -18.79 -11.87 7.69
CA GLN A 436 -19.58 -11.40 8.84
C GLN A 436 -20.20 -10.02 8.56
N ALA A 437 -19.43 -9.11 7.97
CA ALA A 437 -19.93 -7.77 7.64
C ALA A 437 -21.08 -7.78 6.63
N GLU A 438 -21.06 -8.68 5.65
CA GLU A 438 -22.13 -8.88 4.68
C GLU A 438 -23.43 -9.37 5.32
N GLN A 439 -23.34 -9.99 6.50
CA GLN A 439 -24.49 -10.40 7.32
C GLN A 439 -24.90 -9.32 8.34
N GLY A 440 -24.24 -8.15 8.34
CA GLY A 440 -24.49 -7.05 9.26
C GLY A 440 -23.76 -7.15 10.59
N ASP A 441 -22.86 -8.11 10.77
CA ASP A 441 -22.00 -8.22 11.96
C ASP A 441 -20.61 -7.64 11.66
N TYR A 442 -20.32 -6.50 12.25
CA TYR A 442 -19.05 -5.79 12.06
C TYR A 442 -18.02 -6.06 13.17
N ALA A 443 -18.34 -6.96 14.11
CA ALA A 443 -17.49 -7.21 15.28
C ALA A 443 -16.09 -7.71 14.88
N GLU A 444 -16.01 -8.62 13.90
CA GLU A 444 -14.71 -9.12 13.42
C GLU A 444 -13.91 -8.05 12.68
N LEU A 445 -14.56 -7.20 11.89
CA LEU A 445 -13.92 -6.06 11.24
C LEU A 445 -13.25 -5.15 12.26
N HIS A 446 -13.94 -4.79 13.34
CA HIS A 446 -13.40 -3.96 14.41
C HIS A 446 -12.24 -4.65 15.14
N ARG A 447 -12.41 -5.93 15.52
CA ARG A 447 -11.35 -6.71 16.19
C ARG A 447 -10.08 -6.82 15.34
N LEU A 448 -10.24 -7.10 14.06
CA LEU A 448 -9.12 -7.24 13.13
C LEU A 448 -8.38 -5.91 12.93
N HIS A 449 -9.10 -4.78 12.81
CA HIS A 449 -8.46 -3.47 12.76
C HIS A 449 -7.64 -3.16 14.03
N ILE A 450 -8.16 -3.48 15.22
CA ILE A 450 -7.42 -3.30 16.48
C ILE A 450 -6.16 -4.18 16.49
N ALA A 451 -6.28 -5.43 16.06
CA ALA A 451 -5.17 -6.37 16.01
C ALA A 451 -4.06 -5.90 15.06
N LEU A 452 -4.42 -5.44 13.86
CA LEU A 452 -3.50 -4.98 12.84
C LEU A 452 -2.72 -3.71 13.23
N ARG A 453 -3.21 -2.92 14.18
CA ARG A 453 -2.46 -1.76 14.72
C ARG A 453 -1.25 -2.17 15.58
N MET A 454 -1.20 -3.42 16.04
CA MET A 454 -0.13 -3.94 16.88
C MET A 454 0.47 -5.22 16.29
N PRO A 455 1.01 -5.19 15.06
CA PRO A 455 1.42 -6.41 14.35
C PRO A 455 2.62 -7.09 14.99
N PHE A 456 3.43 -6.36 15.78
CA PHE A 456 4.64 -6.85 16.43
C PHE A 456 4.42 -7.35 17.87
N ALA A 457 3.22 -7.14 18.45
CA ALA A 457 2.90 -7.64 19.78
C ALA A 457 2.84 -9.17 19.81
N ASP A 458 3.32 -9.79 20.88
CA ASP A 458 3.14 -11.23 21.11
C ASP A 458 1.64 -11.53 21.28
N ARG A 459 1.14 -12.57 20.62
CA ARG A 459 -0.27 -12.96 20.58
C ARG A 459 -0.40 -14.47 20.63
N GLU A 460 -1.55 -14.92 21.17
CA GLU A 460 -1.91 -16.34 21.26
C GLU A 460 -3.23 -16.66 20.54
N ASP A 461 -3.85 -15.65 19.89
CA ASP A 461 -5.09 -15.82 19.16
C ASP A 461 -4.86 -16.46 17.75
N ASP A 462 -5.95 -16.77 17.07
CA ASP A 462 -5.90 -17.43 15.75
C ASP A 462 -5.36 -16.52 14.62
N TYR A 463 -5.20 -15.21 14.86
CA TYR A 463 -4.61 -14.27 13.88
C TYR A 463 -3.14 -14.60 13.53
N VAL A 464 -2.42 -15.31 14.41
CA VAL A 464 -1.05 -15.77 14.14
C VAL A 464 -0.99 -17.18 13.55
N SER A 465 -2.14 -17.84 13.37
CA SER A 465 -2.22 -19.20 12.86
C SER A 465 -1.89 -19.27 11.37
N ARG A 466 -1.46 -20.46 10.94
CA ARG A 466 -1.40 -20.77 9.51
C ARG A 466 -2.80 -20.68 8.90
N PRO A 467 -2.88 -20.30 7.61
CA PRO A 467 -4.18 -20.27 6.95
C PRO A 467 -4.83 -21.66 6.97
N PRO A 468 -6.15 -21.72 7.16
CA PRO A 468 -6.89 -22.96 6.98
C PRO A 468 -6.87 -23.39 5.51
N ASP A 469 -7.17 -24.66 5.22
CA ASP A 469 -7.11 -25.20 3.86
C ASP A 469 -7.97 -24.41 2.85
N TRP A 470 -9.13 -23.92 3.29
CA TRP A 470 -9.97 -23.08 2.45
C TRP A 470 -9.31 -21.70 2.19
N GLY A 471 -8.61 -21.16 3.18
CA GLY A 471 -7.92 -19.86 3.09
C GLY A 471 -6.76 -19.87 2.09
N LYS A 472 -6.06 -20.99 1.96
CA LYS A 472 -5.00 -21.17 0.95
C LYS A 472 -5.52 -21.19 -0.50
N ARG A 473 -6.82 -21.44 -0.68
CA ARG A 473 -7.48 -21.55 -1.99
C ARG A 473 -8.29 -20.31 -2.36
N LEU A 474 -8.21 -19.26 -1.56
CA LEU A 474 -8.89 -18.00 -1.87
C LEU A 474 -8.29 -17.36 -3.11
N GLU A 475 -9.15 -17.10 -4.08
CA GLU A 475 -8.82 -16.35 -5.28
C GLU A 475 -9.31 -14.91 -5.13
N VAL A 476 -8.44 -13.96 -5.40
CA VAL A 476 -8.74 -12.53 -5.38
C VAL A 476 -8.47 -11.96 -6.77
N SER A 477 -9.38 -11.17 -7.29
CA SER A 477 -9.30 -10.60 -8.63
C SER A 477 -9.46 -9.08 -8.62
N CYS A 478 -9.24 -8.44 -9.76
CA CYS A 478 -9.45 -6.99 -9.90
C CYS A 478 -10.92 -6.56 -9.67
N SER A 479 -11.86 -7.50 -9.72
CA SER A 479 -13.28 -7.27 -9.39
C SER A 479 -13.58 -7.44 -7.89
N SER A 480 -12.58 -7.88 -7.14
CA SER A 480 -12.73 -8.18 -5.69
C SER A 480 -12.70 -6.92 -4.84
#